data_fa2a0647fdfbd21b0c887e52d5a66e1c
#
_entry.id   fa2a0647fdfbd21b0c887e52d5a66e1c
#
_cell.length_a   1.000
_cell.length_b   1.000
_cell.length_c   1.000
_cell.angle_alpha   90.00
_cell.angle_beta   90.00
_cell.angle_gamma   90.00
#
_symmetry.space_group_name_H-M   'P 1'
#
loop_
_entity.id
_entity.type
_entity.pdbx_description
1 polymer ?
#
loop_
_entity_poly.entity_id
_entity_poly.type
_entity_poly.pdbx_seq_one_letter_code
_entity_poly.pdbx_strand_id
1 'polypeptide(L)'
;MACAKEAARHGARVVLFDYVKPSTQGTKWGLGGTCVNVGCVPKKLMHRAAVIGQTLHDAHHFGWNVAEEDMKFDWNQLVTNTRNHIRMLNFGYKKGLKSASVTYINGLASFPEHNDGHTLQYVKRFKEKEPPVPLTFDKVLIAVGGRPAIPSNVPGAVEHAITSDDIFYLNQSPGRTLVVGAGYIALECGGFLNECGFDVTVAVRSILLRGFDRDCTNKIYEDMVRWWCGGGAGVVGVVGVLLFVCVDMGKLVNW
;
A
#
# COMPACT_ATOMS: atom_id res chain seq x y z
N MET A 1 -9.11 13.46 -8.56
CA MET A 1 -9.22 14.72 -7.77
C MET A 1 -8.68 15.93 -8.52
N ALA A 2 -7.47 15.91 -9.06
CA ALA A 2 -6.92 17.06 -9.80
C ALA A 2 -7.84 17.48 -10.97
N CYS A 3 -8.16 16.54 -11.86
CA CYS A 3 -9.08 16.80 -12.98
C CYS A 3 -10.46 17.33 -12.53
N ALA A 4 -11.02 16.77 -11.45
CA ALA A 4 -12.31 17.25 -10.92
C ALA A 4 -12.28 18.71 -10.48
N LYS A 5 -11.22 19.12 -9.77
CA LYS A 5 -11.03 20.51 -9.34
C LYS A 5 -10.79 21.43 -10.52
N GLU A 6 -10.03 20.98 -11.51
CA GLU A 6 -9.75 21.76 -12.71
C GLU A 6 -11.01 21.95 -13.56
N ALA A 7 -11.79 20.90 -13.77
CA ALA A 7 -13.07 21.01 -14.46
C ALA A 7 -14.04 21.99 -13.76
N ALA A 8 -14.11 21.92 -12.43
CA ALA A 8 -14.93 22.86 -11.65
C ALA A 8 -14.42 24.30 -11.77
N ARG A 9 -13.10 24.53 -11.83
CA ARG A 9 -12.50 25.86 -12.07
C ARG A 9 -12.92 26.44 -13.42
N HIS A 10 -13.17 25.59 -14.40
CA HIS A 10 -13.69 25.97 -15.71
C HIS A 10 -15.23 26.01 -15.80
N GLY A 11 -15.91 26.03 -14.67
CA GLY A 11 -17.37 26.20 -14.59
C GLY A 11 -18.19 24.92 -14.72
N ALA A 12 -17.58 23.74 -14.79
CA ALA A 12 -18.33 22.49 -14.83
C ALA A 12 -18.94 22.16 -13.46
N ARG A 13 -20.15 21.61 -13.44
CA ARG A 13 -20.72 20.94 -12.27
C ARG A 13 -20.12 19.55 -12.15
N VAL A 14 -19.35 19.30 -11.10
CA VAL A 14 -18.58 18.06 -10.96
C VAL A 14 -19.02 17.24 -9.76
N VAL A 15 -19.27 15.96 -10.00
CA VAL A 15 -19.42 14.94 -8.95
C VAL A 15 -18.22 14.00 -9.00
N LEU A 16 -17.60 13.74 -7.86
CA LEU A 16 -16.51 12.79 -7.71
C LEU A 16 -16.94 11.64 -6.81
N PHE A 17 -16.87 10.44 -7.35
CA PHE A 17 -17.05 9.20 -6.59
C PHE A 17 -15.71 8.62 -6.19
N ASP A 18 -15.62 8.13 -4.96
CA ASP A 18 -14.50 7.33 -4.47
C ASP A 18 -15.06 6.22 -3.58
N TYR A 19 -14.70 4.99 -3.88
CA TYR A 19 -15.13 3.83 -3.11
C TYR A 19 -13.98 2.82 -2.99
N VAL A 20 -13.68 2.44 -1.76
CA VAL A 20 -12.67 1.45 -1.46
C VAL A 20 -13.34 0.17 -0.99
N LYS A 21 -13.31 -0.88 -1.82
CA LYS A 21 -13.62 -2.23 -1.37
C LYS A 21 -12.60 -2.63 -0.30
N PRO A 22 -13.00 -3.31 0.77
CA PRO A 22 -12.05 -3.86 1.72
C PRO A 22 -11.03 -4.76 1.02
N SER A 23 -9.80 -4.84 1.56
CA SER A 23 -8.87 -5.90 1.20
C SER A 23 -9.42 -7.26 1.60
N THR A 24 -8.77 -8.35 1.23
CA THR A 24 -9.12 -9.71 1.69
C THR A 24 -9.05 -9.83 3.21
N GLN A 25 -8.18 -9.05 3.85
CA GLN A 25 -8.04 -8.97 5.31
C GLN A 25 -8.91 -7.89 5.96
N GLY A 26 -9.77 -7.25 5.18
CA GLY A 26 -10.74 -6.27 5.67
C GLY A 26 -10.22 -4.83 5.80
N THR A 27 -9.01 -4.52 5.37
CA THR A 27 -8.44 -3.16 5.42
C THR A 27 -9.22 -2.22 4.52
N LYS A 28 -9.54 -1.04 5.07
CA LYS A 28 -10.25 0.05 4.40
C LYS A 28 -9.53 1.37 4.63
N TRP A 29 -9.60 2.24 3.64
CA TRP A 29 -9.01 3.58 3.75
C TRP A 29 -9.89 4.67 3.16
N GLY A 30 -9.42 5.91 3.23
CA GLY A 30 -10.16 7.09 2.81
C GLY A 30 -9.85 7.57 1.40
N LEU A 31 -10.33 8.78 1.11
CA LEU A 31 -10.11 9.46 -0.15
C LEU A 31 -8.62 9.74 -0.39
N GLY A 32 -8.15 9.51 -1.61
CA GLY A 32 -6.78 9.87 -2.02
C GLY A 32 -6.09 8.80 -2.87
N GLY A 33 -6.74 7.64 -3.05
CA GLY A 33 -6.22 6.52 -3.83
C GLY A 33 -5.10 5.76 -3.12
N THR A 34 -4.51 4.82 -3.83
CA THR A 34 -3.49 3.88 -3.33
C THR A 34 -2.25 4.61 -2.79
N CYS A 35 -1.68 5.54 -3.56
CA CYS A 35 -0.44 6.21 -3.17
C CYS A 35 -0.51 6.89 -1.80
N VAL A 36 -1.60 7.61 -1.53
CA VAL A 36 -1.76 8.33 -0.25
C VAL A 36 -2.04 7.39 0.90
N ASN A 37 -2.86 6.37 0.69
CA ASN A 37 -3.42 5.57 1.78
C ASN A 37 -2.64 4.29 2.07
N VAL A 38 -2.17 3.61 1.04
CA VAL A 38 -1.55 2.27 1.11
C VAL A 38 -0.37 2.12 0.15
N GLY A 39 0.31 3.21 -0.16
CA GLY A 39 1.42 3.21 -1.12
C GLY A 39 2.51 4.21 -0.76
N CYS A 40 2.75 5.19 -1.63
CA CYS A 40 3.89 6.10 -1.57
C CYS A 40 4.06 6.82 -0.23
N VAL A 41 2.96 7.34 0.34
CA VAL A 41 3.02 8.12 1.58
C VAL A 41 3.36 7.26 2.79
N PRO A 42 2.56 6.22 3.13
CA PRO A 42 2.91 5.37 4.27
C PRO A 42 4.25 4.67 4.08
N LYS A 43 4.57 4.17 2.88
CA LYS A 43 5.85 3.54 2.59
C LYS A 43 7.03 4.49 2.87
N LYS A 44 6.93 5.75 2.44
CA LYS A 44 8.01 6.72 2.68
C LYS A 44 8.19 7.04 4.17
N LEU A 45 7.10 7.08 4.95
CA LEU A 45 7.17 7.27 6.39
C LEU A 45 7.82 6.05 7.09
N MET A 46 7.44 4.82 6.67
CA MET A 46 8.05 3.58 7.17
C MET A 46 9.54 3.53 6.82
N HIS A 47 9.90 3.80 5.58
CA HIS A 47 11.29 3.88 5.15
C HIS A 47 12.08 4.96 5.93
N ARG A 48 11.47 6.11 6.23
CA ARG A 48 12.13 7.13 7.06
C ARG A 48 12.42 6.63 8.48
N ALA A 49 11.49 5.87 9.06
CA ALA A 49 11.71 5.25 10.37
C ALA A 49 12.87 4.25 10.32
N ALA A 50 12.94 3.43 9.28
CA ALA A 50 14.02 2.49 9.03
C ALA A 50 15.39 3.20 8.95
N VAL A 51 15.49 4.26 8.13
CA VAL A 51 16.72 5.09 8.03
C VAL A 51 17.11 5.74 9.36
N ILE A 52 16.15 6.13 10.19
CA ILE A 52 16.44 6.64 11.53
C ILE A 52 17.04 5.54 12.40
N GLY A 53 16.51 4.32 12.37
CA GLY A 53 17.08 3.18 13.09
C GLY A 53 18.54 2.94 12.70
N GLN A 54 18.82 2.87 11.40
CA GLN A 54 20.19 2.72 10.89
C GLN A 54 21.09 3.88 11.34
N THR A 55 20.61 5.12 11.27
CA THR A 55 21.35 6.30 11.73
C THR A 55 21.69 6.22 13.22
N LEU A 56 20.80 5.67 14.05
CA LEU A 56 21.06 5.47 15.48
C LEU A 56 22.17 4.45 15.71
N HIS A 57 22.20 3.35 14.97
CA HIS A 57 23.30 2.37 15.04
C HIS A 57 24.62 2.97 14.60
N ASP A 58 24.64 3.85 13.59
CA ASP A 58 25.86 4.51 13.12
C ASP A 58 26.31 5.67 14.02
N ALA A 59 25.44 6.16 14.89
CA ALA A 59 25.64 7.40 15.66
C ALA A 59 26.93 7.40 16.49
N HIS A 60 27.35 6.26 17.03
CA HIS A 60 28.57 6.14 17.84
C HIS A 60 29.85 6.47 17.04
N HIS A 61 29.88 6.19 15.73
CA HIS A 61 31.00 6.55 14.85
C HIS A 61 31.17 8.08 14.71
N PHE A 62 30.10 8.81 15.00
CA PHE A 62 30.06 10.28 14.95
C PHE A 62 30.08 10.94 16.33
N GLY A 63 30.44 10.19 17.39
CA GLY A 63 30.59 10.69 18.72
C GLY A 63 29.31 10.80 19.56
N TRP A 64 28.20 10.27 19.07
CA TRP A 64 26.97 10.20 19.85
C TRP A 64 26.93 8.92 20.69
N ASN A 65 26.79 9.08 22.00
CA ASN A 65 26.69 7.94 22.92
C ASN A 65 25.22 7.57 23.13
N VAL A 66 24.74 6.68 22.30
CA VAL A 66 23.40 6.07 22.42
C VAL A 66 23.60 4.60 22.76
N ALA A 67 23.12 4.16 23.93
CA ALA A 67 23.23 2.77 24.32
C ALA A 67 22.26 1.91 23.47
N GLU A 68 22.71 0.74 23.03
CA GLU A 68 21.86 -0.17 22.21
C GLU A 68 20.60 -0.59 22.96
N GLU A 69 20.66 -0.75 24.27
CA GLU A 69 19.52 -1.10 25.14
C GLU A 69 18.43 -0.01 25.17
N ASP A 70 18.76 1.22 24.83
CA ASP A 70 17.82 2.34 24.73
C ASP A 70 17.20 2.47 23.34
N MET A 71 17.76 1.81 22.32
CA MET A 71 17.27 1.82 20.96
C MET A 71 16.12 0.81 20.79
N LYS A 72 14.90 1.21 21.20
CA LYS A 72 13.71 0.36 21.09
C LYS A 72 12.79 0.81 19.97
N PHE A 73 12.50 -0.09 19.05
CA PHE A 73 11.57 0.16 17.96
C PHE A 73 10.14 -0.28 18.36
N ASP A 74 9.18 0.63 18.21
CA ASP A 74 7.76 0.38 18.46
C ASP A 74 6.97 0.44 17.15
N TRP A 75 6.60 -0.72 16.64
CA TRP A 75 5.77 -0.87 15.45
C TRP A 75 4.42 -0.17 15.58
N ASN A 76 3.75 -0.31 16.72
CA ASN A 76 2.42 0.24 16.91
C ASN A 76 2.44 1.77 16.91
N GLN A 77 3.48 2.37 17.50
CA GLN A 77 3.69 3.81 17.46
C GLN A 77 3.91 4.29 16.03
N LEU A 78 4.75 3.61 15.24
CA LEU A 78 5.01 3.95 13.84
C LEU A 78 3.74 3.87 13.00
N VAL A 79 3.00 2.76 13.08
CA VAL A 79 1.75 2.56 12.34
C VAL A 79 0.71 3.60 12.73
N THR A 80 0.56 3.87 14.02
CA THR A 80 -0.39 4.86 14.55
C THR A 80 -0.10 6.25 13.99
N ASN A 81 1.15 6.68 14.04
CA ASN A 81 1.57 7.99 13.54
C ASN A 81 1.38 8.09 12.01
N THR A 82 1.75 7.05 11.29
CA THR A 82 1.55 6.96 9.84
C THR A 82 0.07 7.07 9.48
N ARG A 83 -0.80 6.31 10.14
CA ARG A 83 -2.25 6.34 9.92
C ARG A 83 -2.85 7.70 10.27
N ASN A 84 -2.40 8.35 11.32
CA ASN A 84 -2.86 9.70 11.69
C ASN A 84 -2.48 10.72 10.62
N HIS A 85 -1.26 10.64 10.09
CA HIS A 85 -0.85 11.50 8.97
C HIS A 85 -1.73 11.28 7.73
N ILE A 86 -2.00 10.02 7.35
CA ILE A 86 -2.90 9.71 6.23
C ILE A 86 -4.31 10.27 6.46
N ARG A 87 -4.85 10.16 7.68
CA ARG A 87 -6.18 10.73 8.02
C ARG A 87 -6.21 12.24 7.83
N MET A 88 -5.16 12.95 8.22
CA MET A 88 -5.04 14.40 7.97
C MET A 88 -5.04 14.72 6.48
N LEU A 89 -4.32 13.93 5.65
CA LEU A 89 -4.34 14.11 4.20
C LEU A 89 -5.74 13.85 3.62
N ASN A 90 -6.41 12.77 4.04
CA ASN A 90 -7.77 12.48 3.59
C ASN A 90 -8.74 13.63 3.92
N PHE A 91 -8.61 14.22 5.12
CA PHE A 91 -9.40 15.38 5.52
C PHE A 91 -9.09 16.60 4.64
N GLY A 92 -7.80 16.87 4.40
CA GLY A 92 -7.36 17.95 3.53
C GLY A 92 -7.90 17.82 2.10
N TYR A 93 -7.93 16.61 1.55
CA TYR A 93 -8.53 16.36 0.22
C TYR A 93 -10.03 16.62 0.19
N LYS A 94 -10.77 16.18 1.20
CA LYS A 94 -12.21 16.48 1.31
C LYS A 94 -12.47 17.99 1.37
N LYS A 95 -11.69 18.70 2.20
CA LYS A 95 -11.75 20.16 2.29
C LYS A 95 -11.45 20.81 0.95
N GLY A 96 -10.39 20.37 0.26
CA GLY A 96 -9.99 20.90 -1.03
C GLY A 96 -11.01 20.66 -2.16
N LEU A 97 -11.73 19.54 -2.14
CA LEU A 97 -12.85 19.29 -3.07
C LEU A 97 -14.02 20.24 -2.79
N LYS A 98 -14.39 20.39 -1.50
CA LYS A 98 -15.46 21.30 -1.09
C LYS A 98 -15.15 22.75 -1.47
N SER A 99 -13.92 23.23 -1.24
CA SER A 99 -13.47 24.57 -1.62
C SER A 99 -13.46 24.80 -3.13
N ALA A 100 -13.30 23.74 -3.92
CA ALA A 100 -13.37 23.78 -5.38
C ALA A 100 -14.80 23.54 -5.93
N SER A 101 -15.82 23.56 -5.08
CA SER A 101 -17.23 23.30 -5.45
C SER A 101 -17.46 21.94 -6.12
N VAL A 102 -16.62 20.93 -5.81
CA VAL A 102 -16.79 19.57 -6.30
C VAL A 102 -17.63 18.79 -5.29
N THR A 103 -18.72 18.20 -5.74
CA THR A 103 -19.55 17.30 -4.93
C THR A 103 -18.85 15.95 -4.76
N TYR A 104 -18.44 15.62 -3.54
CA TYR A 104 -17.82 14.34 -3.22
C TYR A 104 -18.82 13.34 -2.68
N ILE A 105 -18.88 12.17 -3.25
CA ILE A 105 -19.71 11.05 -2.80
C ILE A 105 -18.82 9.83 -2.51
N ASN A 106 -18.79 9.38 -1.25
CA ASN A 106 -18.20 8.09 -0.92
C ASN A 106 -19.20 7.00 -1.31
N GLY A 107 -19.04 6.43 -2.48
CA GLY A 107 -19.97 5.46 -3.05
C GLY A 107 -19.42 4.81 -4.30
N LEU A 108 -19.92 3.63 -4.58
CA LEU A 108 -19.61 2.86 -5.78
C LEU A 108 -20.51 3.31 -6.92
N ALA A 109 -19.91 3.88 -7.95
CA ALA A 109 -20.60 4.20 -9.19
C ALA A 109 -20.44 3.06 -10.20
N SER A 110 -21.48 2.79 -10.96
CA SER A 110 -21.52 1.81 -12.05
C SER A 110 -22.38 2.31 -13.20
N PHE A 111 -22.17 1.75 -14.37
CA PHE A 111 -23.09 1.94 -15.48
C PHE A 111 -24.24 0.93 -15.35
N PRO A 112 -25.49 1.32 -15.62
CA PRO A 112 -26.60 0.36 -15.69
C PRO A 112 -26.41 -0.59 -16.86
N GLU A 113 -27.05 -1.76 -16.79
CA GLU A 113 -26.95 -2.80 -17.82
C GLU A 113 -27.43 -2.28 -19.20
N HIS A 114 -28.53 -1.52 -19.21
CA HIS A 114 -29.00 -0.79 -20.37
C HIS A 114 -28.61 0.68 -20.24
N ASN A 115 -27.43 1.04 -20.78
CA ASN A 115 -26.88 2.37 -20.67
C ASN A 115 -27.18 3.19 -21.92
N ASP A 116 -27.81 4.34 -21.73
CA ASP A 116 -28.08 5.35 -22.77
C ASP A 116 -26.84 6.20 -23.15
N GLY A 117 -25.68 5.90 -22.55
CA GLY A 117 -24.43 6.67 -22.72
C GLY A 117 -24.33 7.91 -21.86
N HIS A 118 -25.38 8.31 -21.16
CA HIS A 118 -25.46 9.53 -20.36
C HIS A 118 -25.89 9.31 -18.92
N THR A 119 -26.14 8.05 -18.51
CA THR A 119 -26.60 7.71 -17.16
C THR A 119 -25.64 6.76 -16.49
N LEU A 120 -25.30 7.05 -15.25
CA LEU A 120 -24.70 6.14 -14.30
C LEU A 120 -25.61 5.97 -13.08
N GLN A 121 -25.31 4.98 -12.27
CA GLN A 121 -25.97 4.77 -10.99
C GLN A 121 -24.92 4.63 -9.89
N TYR A 122 -25.27 4.98 -8.66
CA TYR A 122 -24.35 4.83 -7.54
C TYR A 122 -25.04 4.35 -6.27
N VAL A 123 -24.28 3.63 -5.45
CA VAL A 123 -24.68 3.20 -4.11
C VAL A 123 -23.73 3.86 -3.12
N LYS A 124 -24.26 4.57 -2.14
CA LYS A 124 -23.45 5.20 -1.07
C LYS A 124 -22.88 4.14 -0.14
N ARG A 125 -21.67 4.34 0.32
CA ARG A 125 -21.08 3.52 1.37
C ARG A 125 -21.96 3.50 2.61
N PHE A 126 -22.09 2.36 3.25
CA PHE A 126 -22.99 2.05 4.37
C PHE A 126 -24.49 2.04 4.02
N LYS A 127 -24.83 2.14 2.74
CA LYS A 127 -26.18 2.09 2.21
C LYS A 127 -26.31 1.08 1.08
N GLU A 128 -25.50 0.02 1.14
CA GLU A 128 -25.38 -1.00 0.09
C GLU A 128 -26.69 -1.80 -0.11
N LYS A 129 -27.63 -1.71 0.85
CA LYS A 129 -28.97 -2.33 0.75
C LYS A 129 -30.02 -1.40 0.13
N GLU A 130 -29.71 -0.11 -0.04
CA GLU A 130 -30.62 0.83 -0.70
C GLU A 130 -30.52 0.64 -2.23
N PRO A 131 -31.58 0.89 -2.99
CA PRO A 131 -31.54 0.85 -4.44
C PRO A 131 -30.53 1.88 -4.98
N PRO A 132 -29.83 1.56 -6.10
CA PRO A 132 -28.94 2.48 -6.74
C PRO A 132 -29.63 3.80 -7.13
N VAL A 133 -28.95 4.90 -6.93
CA VAL A 133 -29.44 6.24 -7.29
C VAL A 133 -28.93 6.59 -8.68
N PRO A 134 -29.80 6.88 -9.67
CA PRO A 134 -29.38 7.30 -10.99
C PRO A 134 -28.83 8.73 -10.98
N LEU A 135 -27.87 8.99 -11.88
CA LEU A 135 -27.27 10.30 -12.10
C LEU A 135 -26.91 10.44 -13.58
N THR A 136 -27.33 11.52 -14.19
CA THR A 136 -26.98 11.85 -15.59
C THR A 136 -25.70 12.64 -15.67
N PHE A 137 -24.97 12.50 -16.77
CA PHE A 137 -23.72 13.19 -17.03
C PHE A 137 -23.55 13.52 -18.52
N ASP A 138 -22.82 14.58 -18.83
CA ASP A 138 -22.38 14.91 -20.19
C ASP A 138 -21.03 14.26 -20.49
N LYS A 139 -20.15 14.18 -19.48
CA LYS A 139 -18.80 13.61 -19.60
C LYS A 139 -18.46 12.84 -18.34
N VAL A 140 -17.77 11.72 -18.50
CA VAL A 140 -17.29 10.88 -17.40
C VAL A 140 -15.80 10.61 -17.54
N LEU A 141 -15.07 10.71 -16.44
CA LEU A 141 -13.68 10.28 -16.34
C LEU A 141 -13.62 9.03 -15.46
N ILE A 142 -13.22 7.91 -16.06
CA ILE A 142 -13.01 6.64 -15.35
C ILE A 142 -11.56 6.63 -14.84
N ALA A 143 -11.38 6.75 -13.53
CA ALA A 143 -10.07 6.83 -12.88
C ALA A 143 -10.07 5.95 -11.61
N VAL A 144 -10.46 4.69 -11.78
CA VAL A 144 -10.73 3.74 -10.68
C VAL A 144 -9.47 3.15 -10.05
N GLY A 145 -8.29 3.37 -10.64
CA GLY A 145 -7.01 2.83 -10.16
C GLY A 145 -6.91 1.32 -10.30
N GLY A 146 -6.02 0.73 -9.51
CA GLY A 146 -5.81 -0.72 -9.45
C GLY A 146 -5.78 -1.23 -8.01
N ARG A 147 -5.82 -2.54 -7.87
CA ARG A 147 -5.73 -3.25 -6.59
C ARG A 147 -4.72 -4.40 -6.71
N PRO A 148 -4.01 -4.73 -5.64
CA PRO A 148 -3.19 -5.93 -5.62
C PRO A 148 -4.08 -7.18 -5.78
N ALA A 149 -3.55 -8.17 -6.47
CA ALA A 149 -4.22 -9.44 -6.66
C ALA A 149 -3.49 -10.54 -5.88
N ILE A 150 -4.25 -11.39 -5.21
CA ILE A 150 -3.77 -12.63 -4.59
C ILE A 150 -4.17 -13.79 -5.50
N PRO A 151 -3.27 -14.71 -5.84
CA PRO A 151 -3.61 -15.83 -6.71
C PRO A 151 -4.55 -16.81 -6.01
N SER A 152 -5.69 -17.02 -6.61
CA SER A 152 -6.71 -17.95 -6.10
C SER A 152 -6.36 -19.43 -6.33
N ASN A 153 -5.36 -19.71 -7.18
CA ASN A 153 -4.91 -21.07 -7.48
C ASN A 153 -3.85 -21.60 -6.50
N VAL A 154 -3.44 -20.79 -5.52
CA VAL A 154 -2.52 -21.22 -4.46
C VAL A 154 -3.35 -21.45 -3.20
N PRO A 155 -3.47 -22.70 -2.72
CA PRO A 155 -4.24 -23.01 -1.52
C PRO A 155 -3.78 -22.21 -0.30
N GLY A 156 -4.72 -21.63 0.45
CA GLY A 156 -4.43 -20.82 1.63
C GLY A 156 -3.96 -19.39 1.35
N ALA A 157 -3.66 -19.02 0.09
CA ALA A 157 -3.13 -17.70 -0.21
C ALA A 157 -4.14 -16.58 0.08
N VAL A 158 -5.39 -16.75 -0.32
CA VAL A 158 -6.43 -15.74 -0.11
C VAL A 158 -6.77 -15.57 1.36
N GLU A 159 -6.72 -16.65 2.13
CA GLU A 159 -7.06 -16.70 3.55
C GLU A 159 -5.96 -16.11 4.45
N HIS A 160 -4.70 -16.33 4.08
CA HIS A 160 -3.56 -16.08 4.99
C HIS A 160 -2.65 -14.95 4.54
N ALA A 161 -2.56 -14.67 3.23
CA ALA A 161 -1.68 -13.62 2.77
C ALA A 161 -2.28 -12.23 2.99
N ILE A 162 -1.40 -11.27 3.25
CA ILE A 162 -1.69 -9.84 3.18
C ILE A 162 -1.09 -9.25 1.93
N THR A 163 -1.54 -8.07 1.55
CA THR A 163 -1.00 -7.31 0.44
C THR A 163 -0.44 -5.96 0.91
N SER A 164 0.09 -5.17 -0.02
CA SER A 164 0.48 -3.78 0.26
C SER A 164 -0.70 -2.92 0.77
N ASP A 165 -1.94 -3.33 0.53
CA ASP A 165 -3.11 -2.64 1.10
C ASP A 165 -3.23 -2.83 2.62
N ASP A 166 -2.62 -3.86 3.17
CA ASP A 166 -2.78 -4.27 4.56
C ASP A 166 -1.58 -3.90 5.44
N ILE A 167 -0.36 -3.99 4.91
CA ILE A 167 0.89 -3.86 5.69
C ILE A 167 0.95 -2.58 6.54
N PHE A 168 0.44 -1.46 6.01
CA PHE A 168 0.46 -0.17 6.70
C PHE A 168 -0.63 -0.02 7.76
N TYR A 169 -1.47 -1.03 7.93
CA TYR A 169 -2.60 -1.06 8.87
C TYR A 169 -2.51 -2.20 9.89
N LEU A 170 -1.42 -2.97 9.88
CA LEU A 170 -1.22 -4.04 10.85
C LEU A 170 -1.14 -3.49 12.27
N ASN A 171 -2.04 -3.96 13.13
CA ASN A 171 -2.09 -3.55 14.54
C ASN A 171 -0.99 -4.21 15.40
N GLN A 172 -0.32 -5.21 14.85
CA GLN A 172 0.81 -5.90 15.48
C GLN A 172 1.97 -5.95 14.52
N SER A 173 3.18 -6.05 15.04
CA SER A 173 4.39 -6.20 14.24
C SER A 173 4.26 -7.43 13.32
N PRO A 174 4.71 -7.34 12.06
CA PRO A 174 4.61 -8.45 11.13
C PRO A 174 5.48 -9.66 11.52
N GLY A 175 6.48 -9.46 12.39
CA GLY A 175 7.41 -10.52 12.78
C GLY A 175 8.19 -11.04 11.57
N ARG A 176 8.45 -12.35 11.54
CA ARG A 176 9.12 -13.01 10.42
C ARG A 176 8.24 -12.99 9.16
N THR A 177 8.75 -12.41 8.09
CA THR A 177 7.97 -12.06 6.90
C THR A 177 8.52 -12.69 5.63
N LEU A 178 7.68 -13.40 4.88
CA LEU A 178 7.97 -13.85 3.52
C LEU A 178 7.32 -12.88 2.52
N VAL A 179 8.14 -12.19 1.74
CA VAL A 179 7.70 -11.34 0.64
C VAL A 179 7.77 -12.12 -0.67
N VAL A 180 6.63 -12.40 -1.28
CA VAL A 180 6.55 -13.12 -2.55
C VAL A 180 6.43 -12.14 -3.70
N GLY A 181 7.48 -12.02 -4.49
CA GLY A 181 7.61 -11.11 -5.63
C GLY A 181 8.88 -10.27 -5.56
N ALA A 182 9.20 -9.65 -6.70
CA ALA A 182 10.43 -8.87 -6.85
C ALA A 182 10.19 -7.55 -7.61
N GLY A 183 8.97 -7.07 -7.59
CA GLY A 183 8.63 -5.72 -8.07
C GLY A 183 9.02 -4.66 -7.04
N TYR A 184 8.98 -3.38 -7.43
CA TYR A 184 9.41 -2.29 -6.58
C TYR A 184 8.63 -2.20 -5.25
N ILE A 185 7.32 -2.52 -5.24
CA ILE A 185 6.51 -2.52 -4.01
C ILE A 185 7.00 -3.60 -3.04
N ALA A 186 7.32 -4.79 -3.56
CA ALA A 186 7.83 -5.90 -2.75
C ALA A 186 9.17 -5.53 -2.11
N LEU A 187 10.10 -4.99 -2.89
CA LEU A 187 11.43 -4.61 -2.40
C LEU A 187 11.36 -3.42 -1.42
N GLU A 188 10.52 -2.43 -1.69
CA GLU A 188 10.31 -1.30 -0.78
C GLU A 188 9.70 -1.74 0.56
N CYS A 189 8.69 -2.63 0.53
CA CYS A 189 8.08 -3.14 1.75
C CYS A 189 9.02 -4.08 2.51
N GLY A 190 9.68 -5.02 1.81
CA GLY A 190 10.67 -5.89 2.41
C GLY A 190 11.85 -5.11 3.00
N GLY A 191 12.31 -4.07 2.29
CA GLY A 191 13.41 -3.22 2.71
C GLY A 191 13.12 -2.50 4.03
N PHE A 192 12.02 -1.76 4.12
CA PHE A 192 11.75 -1.06 5.37
C PHE A 192 11.48 -2.00 6.55
N LEU A 193 10.91 -3.19 6.30
CA LEU A 193 10.73 -4.18 7.35
C LEU A 193 12.06 -4.72 7.85
N ASN A 194 12.95 -5.10 6.94
CA ASN A 194 14.28 -5.58 7.28
C ASN A 194 15.08 -4.54 8.08
N GLU A 195 15.12 -3.31 7.61
CA GLU A 195 15.79 -2.19 8.28
C GLU A 195 15.16 -1.81 9.64
N CYS A 196 13.89 -2.13 9.86
CA CYS A 196 13.25 -2.03 11.17
C CYS A 196 13.54 -3.23 12.09
N GLY A 197 14.41 -4.15 11.68
CA GLY A 197 14.87 -5.29 12.48
C GLY A 197 14.00 -6.55 12.38
N PHE A 198 13.11 -6.64 11.38
CA PHE A 198 12.33 -7.87 11.15
C PHE A 198 13.10 -8.85 10.25
N ASP A 199 12.93 -10.14 10.52
CA ASP A 199 13.44 -11.22 9.65
C ASP A 199 12.60 -11.26 8.36
N VAL A 200 13.22 -10.93 7.23
CA VAL A 200 12.56 -10.82 5.92
C VAL A 200 13.19 -11.74 4.90
N THR A 201 12.38 -12.58 4.29
CA THR A 201 12.78 -13.41 3.15
C THR A 201 12.04 -12.92 1.90
N VAL A 202 12.75 -12.73 0.78
CA VAL A 202 12.16 -12.35 -0.51
C VAL A 202 12.21 -13.53 -1.47
N ALA A 203 11.04 -14.00 -1.90
CA ALA A 203 10.91 -15.05 -2.91
C ALA A 203 10.79 -14.42 -4.31
N VAL A 204 11.78 -14.71 -5.16
CA VAL A 204 11.89 -14.13 -6.51
C VAL A 204 11.62 -15.20 -7.56
N ARG A 205 10.58 -15.02 -8.39
CA ARG A 205 10.24 -15.97 -9.45
C ARG A 205 11.27 -16.01 -10.58
N SER A 206 11.85 -14.87 -10.95
CA SER A 206 12.75 -14.80 -12.11
C SER A 206 13.86 -13.77 -11.94
N ILE A 207 13.54 -12.49 -12.05
CA ILE A 207 14.49 -11.37 -11.93
C ILE A 207 13.89 -10.26 -11.08
N LEU A 208 14.75 -9.54 -10.37
CA LEU A 208 14.34 -8.34 -9.65
C LEU A 208 13.95 -7.23 -10.64
N LEU A 209 12.95 -6.43 -10.24
CA LEU A 209 12.57 -5.19 -10.91
C LEU A 209 12.44 -5.36 -12.43
N ARG A 210 11.65 -6.36 -12.87
CA ARG A 210 11.41 -6.58 -14.30
C ARG A 210 10.89 -5.28 -14.95
N GLY A 211 11.51 -4.90 -16.07
CA GLY A 211 11.18 -3.67 -16.80
C GLY A 211 12.03 -2.45 -16.41
N PHE A 212 12.86 -2.57 -15.39
CA PHE A 212 13.86 -1.56 -15.03
C PHE A 212 15.22 -1.87 -15.69
N ASP A 213 16.09 -0.87 -15.70
CA ASP A 213 17.46 -1.02 -16.18
C ASP A 213 18.21 -2.16 -15.47
N ARG A 214 18.91 -3.00 -16.23
CA ARG A 214 19.54 -4.22 -15.70
C ARG A 214 20.77 -3.95 -14.85
N ASP A 215 21.57 -2.97 -15.23
CA ASP A 215 22.79 -2.64 -14.48
C ASP A 215 22.42 -2.07 -13.10
N CYS A 216 21.42 -1.19 -13.05
CA CYS A 216 20.89 -0.66 -11.82
C CYS A 216 20.30 -1.76 -10.93
N THR A 217 19.52 -2.67 -11.52
CA THR A 217 18.87 -3.75 -10.75
C THR A 217 19.85 -4.80 -10.26
N ASN A 218 20.91 -5.08 -11.00
CA ASN A 218 21.99 -5.98 -10.57
C ASN A 218 22.73 -5.40 -9.36
N LYS A 219 23.04 -4.10 -9.37
CA LYS A 219 23.65 -3.43 -8.21
C LYS A 219 22.75 -3.49 -6.98
N ILE A 220 21.44 -3.26 -7.14
CA ILE A 220 20.47 -3.41 -6.04
C ILE A 220 20.50 -4.85 -5.51
N TYR A 221 20.53 -5.85 -6.40
CA TYR A 221 20.61 -7.25 -5.99
C TYR A 221 21.88 -7.55 -5.20
N GLU A 222 23.05 -7.10 -5.69
CA GLU A 222 24.34 -7.27 -5.02
C GLU A 222 24.34 -6.64 -3.61
N ASP A 223 23.78 -5.45 -3.48
CA ASP A 223 23.64 -4.78 -2.19
C ASP A 223 22.68 -5.53 -1.27
N MET A 224 21.53 -5.97 -1.76
CA MET A 224 20.60 -6.79 -0.97
C MET A 224 21.26 -8.07 -0.45
N VAL A 225 22.00 -8.80 -1.31
CA VAL A 225 22.71 -10.03 -0.90
C VAL A 225 23.77 -9.71 0.16
N ARG A 226 24.49 -8.60 0.01
CA ARG A 226 25.54 -8.20 0.97
C ARG A 226 25.00 -7.85 2.34
N TRP A 227 23.92 -7.06 2.38
CA TRP A 227 23.37 -6.53 3.62
C TRP A 227 22.35 -7.45 4.29
N TRP A 228 21.49 -8.09 3.51
CA TRP A 228 20.41 -8.96 4.03
C TRP A 228 20.92 -10.34 4.45
N CYS A 229 21.89 -10.93 3.73
CA CYS A 229 22.44 -12.22 4.10
C CYS A 229 23.40 -12.16 5.31
N GLY A 230 23.93 -10.98 5.65
CA GLY A 230 24.78 -10.78 6.84
C GLY A 230 24.00 -10.72 8.17
N GLY A 231 22.67 -10.45 8.12
CA GLY A 231 21.82 -10.25 9.29
C GLY A 231 20.74 -11.30 9.53
N GLY A 232 20.80 -12.45 8.86
CA GLY A 232 19.78 -13.53 9.01
C GLY A 232 18.62 -13.46 8.02
N ALA A 233 18.52 -12.42 7.20
CA ALA A 233 17.56 -12.33 6.12
C ALA A 233 18.07 -13.06 4.86
N GLY A 234 17.20 -13.79 4.17
CA GLY A 234 17.55 -14.58 3.00
C GLY A 234 16.89 -14.08 1.71
N VAL A 235 17.66 -14.03 0.61
CA VAL A 235 17.08 -13.95 -0.74
C VAL A 235 17.01 -15.37 -1.30
N VAL A 236 15.83 -15.93 -1.39
CA VAL A 236 15.63 -17.27 -1.95
C VAL A 236 15.07 -17.14 -3.35
N GLY A 237 15.80 -17.68 -4.34
CA GLY A 237 15.27 -17.84 -5.70
C GLY A 237 14.29 -19.00 -5.74
N VAL A 238 13.01 -18.72 -5.93
CA VAL A 238 11.99 -19.76 -6.13
C VAL A 238 11.47 -19.66 -7.55
N VAL A 239 11.50 -20.79 -8.26
CA VAL A 239 10.90 -20.94 -9.57
C VAL A 239 9.40 -21.13 -9.41
N GLY A 240 8.63 -20.12 -9.82
CA GLY A 240 7.16 -20.17 -9.97
C GLY A 240 6.35 -19.38 -8.92
N VAL A 241 5.68 -18.35 -9.40
CA VAL A 241 4.45 -17.71 -8.86
C VAL A 241 4.51 -16.65 -7.74
N LEU A 242 4.11 -15.43 -8.06
CA LEU A 242 3.17 -14.45 -7.46
C LEU A 242 3.47 -13.76 -6.10
N LEU A 243 2.95 -12.51 -6.04
CA LEU A 243 3.20 -11.50 -5.00
C LEU A 243 2.34 -11.73 -3.74
N PHE A 244 2.93 -12.14 -2.63
CA PHE A 244 2.32 -12.08 -1.29
C PHE A 244 3.28 -11.53 -0.25
N VAL A 245 2.71 -10.98 0.81
CA VAL A 245 3.37 -10.83 2.10
C VAL A 245 2.66 -11.76 3.07
N CYS A 246 3.32 -12.83 3.52
CA CYS A 246 2.81 -13.67 4.61
C CYS A 246 3.37 -13.15 5.93
N VAL A 247 2.50 -12.93 6.90
CA VAL A 247 2.85 -12.49 8.25
C VAL A 247 2.69 -13.68 9.18
N ASP A 248 3.74 -13.94 9.96
CA ASP A 248 3.83 -14.97 10.99
C ASP A 248 3.55 -16.40 10.51
N MET A 249 4.59 -17.07 10.03
CA MET A 249 4.62 -18.51 9.80
C MET A 249 5.07 -19.26 11.05
N GLY A 250 4.35 -19.13 12.16
CA GLY A 250 4.52 -20.01 13.32
C GLY A 250 4.20 -21.49 13.03
N LYS A 251 3.73 -21.79 11.82
CA LYS A 251 3.55 -23.14 11.28
C LYS A 251 3.98 -23.15 9.82
N LEU A 252 5.20 -23.60 9.57
CA LEU A 252 5.59 -24.09 8.26
C LEU A 252 4.63 -25.22 7.85
N VAL A 253 3.76 -24.96 6.90
CA VAL A 253 3.12 -26.04 6.16
C VAL A 253 4.21 -26.55 5.21
N ASN A 254 4.68 -27.78 5.47
CA ASN A 254 5.55 -28.50 4.55
C ASN A 254 4.83 -28.63 3.19
N TRP A 255 5.42 -28.06 2.16
CA TRP A 255 5.09 -28.30 0.75
C TRP A 255 5.98 -29.38 0.20
#